data_3b6e155b25c065d36ac9f601fbed7308
#
_entry.id   3b6e155b25c065d36ac9f601fbed7308
#
_cell.length_a   1.000
_cell.length_b   1.000
_cell.length_c   1.000
_cell.angle_alpha   90.00
_cell.angle_beta   90.00
_cell.angle_gamma   90.00
#
_symmetry.space_group_name_H-M   'P 1'
#
loop_
_entity.id
_entity.type
_entity.pdbx_description
1 polymer ?
#
loop_
_entity_poly.entity_id
_entity_poly.type
_entity_poly.pdbx_seq_one_letter_code
_entity_poly.pdbx_strand_id
1 'polypeptide(L)'
;MPEPLLNVEDLRTYFSTEEGVVKAVDGVSFKVEAGERRGVVGESGCGKTSLARAILRLLPVSSGRILLDGQDLTALNPRRLRAARREIQAVFQDPMASLSPRRTVLQTLREPLDHFRIGAAGDRGDRAVAALEQVGLDAALRHRLPHELSGGQRQRVALARALVSGPRLIIADEPLSSLDLPSQQRIVELLLDLRDRTGVALLFVSHDLNVVRSLADTVAVMYLGMVVETARGSDLFAHPSHPYTRALLASSPAPDPRLPAPVVLPGDPPSALTRTPGCVFHKRCPERLARCDSELPPESNPGSLEANHRVRCFLWNS
;
A
#
# COMPACT_ATOMS: atom_id res chain seq x y z
N MET A 1 -18.31 -17.25 -4.78
CA MET A 1 -16.98 -16.91 -4.24
C MET A 1 -17.22 -16.06 -2.99
N PRO A 2 -16.44 -16.21 -1.91
CA PRO A 2 -16.59 -15.31 -0.76
C PRO A 2 -16.44 -13.86 -1.18
N GLU A 3 -17.09 -12.96 -0.47
CA GLU A 3 -16.92 -11.52 -0.70
C GLU A 3 -15.50 -11.09 -0.31
N PRO A 4 -14.84 -10.24 -1.10
CA PRO A 4 -13.51 -9.73 -0.76
C PRO A 4 -13.55 -8.89 0.52
N LEU A 5 -12.48 -8.94 1.32
CA LEU A 5 -12.38 -8.12 2.53
C LEU A 5 -12.38 -6.62 2.21
N LEU A 6 -11.61 -6.21 1.19
CA LEU A 6 -11.63 -4.85 0.67
C LEU A 6 -11.97 -4.89 -0.82
N ASN A 7 -12.94 -4.07 -1.23
CA ASN A 7 -13.26 -3.85 -2.64
C ASN A 7 -13.23 -2.35 -2.94
N VAL A 8 -12.33 -1.94 -3.80
CA VAL A 8 -12.17 -0.57 -4.29
C VAL A 8 -12.73 -0.52 -5.70
N GLU A 9 -13.69 0.38 -5.96
CA GLU A 9 -14.42 0.47 -7.21
C GLU A 9 -14.35 1.88 -7.78
N ASP A 10 -13.72 2.03 -8.94
CA ASP A 10 -13.57 3.27 -9.72
C ASP A 10 -13.19 4.48 -8.85
N LEU A 11 -12.29 4.26 -7.89
CA LEU A 11 -11.92 5.25 -6.88
C LEU A 11 -11.19 6.43 -7.53
N ARG A 12 -11.68 7.64 -7.25
CA ARG A 12 -11.07 8.90 -7.66
C ARG A 12 -10.83 9.82 -6.49
N THR A 13 -9.65 10.42 -6.44
CA THR A 13 -9.27 11.45 -5.46
C THR A 13 -8.56 12.56 -6.21
N TYR A 14 -9.20 13.72 -6.27
CA TYR A 14 -8.73 14.88 -7.01
C TYR A 14 -8.50 16.05 -6.05
N PHE A 15 -7.49 16.84 -6.33
CA PHE A 15 -7.15 18.05 -5.58
C PHE A 15 -7.21 19.25 -6.51
N SER A 16 -7.98 20.27 -6.13
CA SER A 16 -7.95 21.56 -6.82
C SER A 16 -6.77 22.37 -6.33
N THR A 17 -5.96 22.86 -7.25
CA THR A 17 -4.83 23.77 -7.02
C THR A 17 -4.99 25.01 -7.87
N GLU A 18 -4.18 26.05 -7.64
CA GLU A 18 -4.17 27.25 -8.48
C GLU A 18 -3.81 26.95 -9.94
N GLU A 19 -3.00 25.91 -10.19
CA GLU A 19 -2.54 25.49 -11.51
C GLU A 19 -3.52 24.53 -12.21
N GLY A 20 -4.55 24.04 -11.53
CA GLY A 20 -5.52 23.10 -12.09
C GLY A 20 -5.91 21.96 -11.15
N VAL A 21 -6.41 20.87 -11.72
CA VAL A 21 -6.87 19.69 -10.96
C VAL A 21 -5.83 18.58 -11.02
N VAL A 22 -5.25 18.26 -9.87
CA VAL A 22 -4.37 17.11 -9.69
C VAL A 22 -5.20 15.84 -9.50
N LYS A 23 -5.11 14.91 -10.43
CA LYS A 23 -5.78 13.60 -10.39
C LYS A 23 -4.88 12.55 -9.72
N ALA A 24 -4.78 12.62 -8.39
CA ALA A 24 -3.86 11.77 -7.64
C ALA A 24 -4.25 10.28 -7.68
N VAL A 25 -5.55 9.97 -7.71
CA VAL A 25 -6.11 8.64 -7.94
C VAL A 25 -7.23 8.81 -8.96
N ASP A 26 -7.22 8.04 -10.04
CA ASP A 26 -8.14 8.24 -11.14
C ASP A 26 -8.63 6.91 -11.74
N GLY A 27 -9.75 6.42 -11.23
CA GLY A 27 -10.40 5.22 -11.72
C GLY A 27 -9.71 3.92 -11.27
N VAL A 28 -9.21 3.90 -10.03
CA VAL A 28 -8.56 2.72 -9.46
C VAL A 28 -9.59 1.73 -8.95
N SER A 29 -9.49 0.47 -9.42
CA SER A 29 -10.33 -0.64 -8.97
C SER A 29 -9.47 -1.86 -8.67
N PHE A 30 -9.66 -2.46 -7.50
CA PHE A 30 -9.04 -3.74 -7.11
C PHE A 30 -9.74 -4.32 -5.88
N LYS A 31 -9.42 -5.59 -5.58
CA LYS A 31 -9.93 -6.30 -4.40
C LYS A 31 -8.77 -6.79 -3.56
N VAL A 32 -9.01 -6.95 -2.25
CA VAL A 32 -8.11 -7.65 -1.33
C VAL A 32 -8.92 -8.71 -0.61
N GLU A 33 -8.49 -9.95 -0.73
CA GLU A 33 -9.12 -11.07 -0.04
C GLU A 33 -8.70 -11.13 1.45
N ALA A 34 -9.47 -11.85 2.27
CA ALA A 34 -9.09 -12.05 3.67
C ALA A 34 -7.73 -12.76 3.75
N GLY A 35 -6.81 -12.22 4.54
CA GLY A 35 -5.45 -12.75 4.70
C GLY A 35 -4.54 -12.56 3.49
N GLU A 36 -4.98 -11.88 2.42
CA GLU A 36 -4.15 -11.56 1.25
C GLU A 36 -3.13 -10.47 1.56
N ARG A 37 -1.95 -10.57 0.94
CA ARG A 37 -0.90 -9.54 0.92
C ARG A 37 -0.85 -8.91 -0.46
N ARG A 38 -1.45 -7.74 -0.60
CA ARG A 38 -1.46 -6.99 -1.85
C ARG A 38 -0.44 -5.87 -1.83
N GLY A 39 0.46 -5.87 -2.81
CA GLY A 39 1.41 -4.78 -3.07
C GLY A 39 0.83 -3.75 -4.02
N VAL A 40 1.11 -2.46 -3.77
CA VAL A 40 0.91 -1.36 -4.73
C VAL A 40 2.26 -0.72 -4.98
N VAL A 41 2.72 -0.78 -6.23
CA VAL A 41 4.05 -0.30 -6.64
C VAL A 41 3.97 0.76 -7.72
N GLY A 42 5.06 1.53 -7.88
CA GLY A 42 5.19 2.55 -8.92
C GLY A 42 6.18 3.62 -8.50
N GLU A 43 6.54 4.51 -9.43
CA GLU A 43 7.45 5.64 -9.17
C GLU A 43 6.94 6.58 -8.08
N SER A 44 7.85 7.35 -7.47
CA SER A 44 7.46 8.40 -6.51
C SER A 44 6.50 9.40 -7.17
N GLY A 45 5.49 9.84 -6.43
CA GLY A 45 4.49 10.79 -6.95
C GLY A 45 3.40 10.18 -7.83
N CYS A 46 3.38 8.86 -8.11
CA CYS A 46 2.33 8.26 -8.96
C CYS A 46 0.95 8.12 -8.29
N GLY A 47 0.80 8.49 -7.00
CA GLY A 47 -0.49 8.51 -6.29
C GLY A 47 -0.69 7.40 -5.25
N LYS A 48 0.29 6.53 -4.98
CA LYS A 48 0.19 5.39 -4.04
C LYS A 48 -0.23 5.80 -2.62
N THR A 49 0.47 6.76 -2.04
CA THR A 49 0.14 7.32 -0.70
C THR A 49 -1.25 7.95 -0.69
N SER A 50 -1.63 8.64 -1.78
CA SER A 50 -2.98 9.20 -1.92
C SER A 50 -4.04 8.11 -1.97
N LEU A 51 -3.79 7.00 -2.66
CA LEU A 51 -4.65 5.83 -2.70
C LEU A 51 -4.82 5.21 -1.30
N ALA A 52 -3.71 4.95 -0.59
CA ALA A 52 -3.73 4.40 0.77
C ALA A 52 -4.53 5.30 1.73
N ARG A 53 -4.30 6.62 1.69
CA ARG A 53 -5.01 7.60 2.53
C ARG A 53 -6.48 7.76 2.14
N ALA A 54 -6.82 7.65 0.86
CA ALA A 54 -8.22 7.68 0.40
C ALA A 54 -9.00 6.45 0.89
N ILE A 55 -8.38 5.25 0.85
CA ILE A 55 -8.99 4.02 1.38
C ILE A 55 -9.25 4.14 2.89
N LEU A 56 -8.32 4.74 3.64
CA LEU A 56 -8.49 5.05 5.07
C LEU A 56 -9.49 6.19 5.34
N ARG A 57 -10.03 6.82 4.27
CA ARG A 57 -10.89 8.01 4.39
C ARG A 57 -10.19 9.16 5.15
N LEU A 58 -8.88 9.27 5.00
CA LEU A 58 -8.08 10.41 5.48
C LEU A 58 -7.99 11.51 4.43
N LEU A 59 -8.23 11.17 3.15
CA LEU A 59 -8.40 12.10 2.05
C LEU A 59 -9.85 12.03 1.53
N PRO A 60 -10.35 13.11 0.91
CA PRO A 60 -11.67 13.10 0.28
C PRO A 60 -11.71 12.13 -0.89
N VAL A 61 -12.81 11.43 -1.06
CA VAL A 61 -13.14 10.64 -2.23
C VAL A 61 -13.96 11.50 -3.16
N SER A 62 -13.46 11.76 -4.38
CA SER A 62 -14.16 12.57 -5.38
C SER A 62 -15.29 11.77 -6.05
N SER A 63 -15.04 10.48 -6.30
CA SER A 63 -16.05 9.52 -6.78
C SER A 63 -15.55 8.08 -6.59
N GLY A 64 -16.41 7.09 -6.84
CA GLY A 64 -16.13 5.69 -6.62
C GLY A 64 -16.54 5.21 -5.24
N ARG A 65 -16.29 3.95 -4.92
CA ARG A 65 -16.66 3.31 -3.66
C ARG A 65 -15.51 2.54 -3.03
N ILE A 66 -15.55 2.43 -1.71
CA ILE A 66 -14.62 1.65 -0.90
C ILE A 66 -15.47 0.77 0.02
N LEU A 67 -15.53 -0.51 -0.26
CA LEU A 67 -16.27 -1.46 0.55
C LEU A 67 -15.28 -2.25 1.42
N LEU A 68 -15.52 -2.27 2.72
CA LEU A 68 -14.81 -3.11 3.68
C LEU A 68 -15.80 -4.12 4.23
N ASP A 69 -15.59 -5.41 3.94
CA ASP A 69 -16.51 -6.48 4.31
C ASP A 69 -17.98 -6.17 3.88
N GLY A 70 -18.15 -5.74 2.63
CA GLY A 70 -19.43 -5.31 2.08
C GLY A 70 -19.95 -3.93 2.53
N GLN A 71 -19.36 -3.32 3.58
CA GLN A 71 -19.77 -2.01 4.07
C GLN A 71 -19.12 -0.88 3.28
N ASP A 72 -19.90 -0.03 2.64
CA ASP A 72 -19.39 1.14 1.90
C ASP A 72 -18.89 2.23 2.85
N LEU A 73 -17.57 2.37 2.97
CA LEU A 73 -16.91 3.37 3.80
C LEU A 73 -17.12 4.80 3.28
N THR A 74 -17.41 4.97 1.97
CA THR A 74 -17.58 6.30 1.37
C THR A 74 -18.88 6.98 1.81
N ALA A 75 -19.89 6.18 2.08
CA ALA A 75 -21.22 6.63 2.52
C ALA A 75 -21.36 6.80 4.04
N LEU A 76 -20.33 6.37 4.83
CA LEU A 76 -20.42 6.44 6.28
C LEU A 76 -20.31 7.86 6.82
N ASN A 77 -21.16 8.16 7.82
CA ASN A 77 -20.99 9.34 8.65
C ASN A 77 -19.77 9.19 9.59
N PRO A 78 -19.25 10.30 10.18
CA PRO A 78 -18.03 10.26 10.99
C PRO A 78 -18.05 9.26 12.15
N ARG A 79 -19.21 9.07 12.79
CA ARG A 79 -19.37 8.14 13.93
C ARG A 79 -19.22 6.68 13.47
N ARG A 80 -19.89 6.30 12.37
CA ARG A 80 -19.82 4.95 11.80
C ARG A 80 -18.43 4.67 11.19
N LEU A 81 -17.86 5.68 10.50
CA LEU A 81 -16.51 5.58 9.96
C LEU A 81 -15.45 5.35 11.06
N ARG A 82 -15.62 6.01 12.22
CA ARG A 82 -14.75 5.77 13.39
C ARG A 82 -14.83 4.32 13.86
N ALA A 83 -16.02 3.74 13.90
CA ALA A 83 -16.18 2.32 14.27
C ALA A 83 -15.52 1.39 13.23
N ALA A 84 -15.71 1.64 11.93
CA ALA A 84 -15.11 0.87 10.85
C ALA A 84 -13.57 0.92 10.85
N ARG A 85 -12.99 2.04 11.30
CA ARG A 85 -11.52 2.19 11.43
C ARG A 85 -10.89 1.26 12.45
N ARG A 86 -11.64 0.59 13.30
CA ARG A 86 -11.13 -0.49 14.14
C ARG A 86 -10.66 -1.68 13.29
N GLU A 87 -11.42 -2.00 12.25
CA GLU A 87 -11.17 -3.15 11.37
C GLU A 87 -10.07 -2.87 10.31
N ILE A 88 -9.75 -1.58 10.08
CA ILE A 88 -8.73 -1.13 9.13
C ILE A 88 -7.76 -0.19 9.81
N GLN A 89 -6.52 -0.58 9.93
CA GLN A 89 -5.47 0.19 10.60
C GLN A 89 -4.35 0.58 9.63
N ALA A 90 -3.54 1.56 10.01
CA ALA A 90 -2.48 2.08 9.17
C ALA A 90 -1.11 2.06 9.85
N VAL A 91 -0.07 1.79 9.05
CA VAL A 91 1.33 2.03 9.37
C VAL A 91 1.87 3.02 8.33
N PHE A 92 2.30 4.20 8.78
CA PHE A 92 2.77 5.27 7.89
C PHE A 92 4.27 5.22 7.69
N GLN A 93 4.73 5.85 6.63
CA GLN A 93 6.12 5.91 6.15
C GLN A 93 7.12 6.37 7.22
N ASP A 94 6.79 7.39 8.00
CA ASP A 94 7.64 7.93 9.05
C ASP A 94 7.10 7.54 10.45
N PRO A 95 7.74 6.56 11.12
CA PRO A 95 7.37 6.21 12.49
C PRO A 95 7.52 7.37 13.47
N MET A 96 8.51 8.26 13.27
CA MET A 96 8.72 9.42 14.16
C MET A 96 7.55 10.40 14.06
N ALA A 97 7.06 10.69 12.86
CA ALA A 97 5.90 11.55 12.67
C ALA A 97 4.59 10.89 13.14
N SER A 98 4.54 9.56 13.17
CA SER A 98 3.35 8.81 13.56
C SER A 98 3.24 8.50 15.05
N LEU A 99 4.36 8.55 15.79
CA LEU A 99 4.41 8.32 17.23
C LEU A 99 4.53 9.64 17.97
N SER A 100 3.66 9.87 18.96
CA SER A 100 3.77 11.08 19.80
C SER A 100 5.06 11.09 20.60
N PRO A 101 5.95 12.11 20.47
CA PRO A 101 7.22 12.14 21.19
C PRO A 101 7.07 12.27 22.71
N ARG A 102 5.88 12.61 23.19
CA ARG A 102 5.56 12.82 24.62
C ARG A 102 4.92 11.60 25.27
N ARG A 103 4.64 10.55 24.51
CA ARG A 103 4.00 9.33 25.02
C ARG A 103 5.00 8.17 25.08
N THR A 104 4.93 7.41 26.15
CA THR A 104 5.68 6.16 26.26
C THR A 104 5.14 5.12 25.27
N VAL A 105 5.91 4.08 25.00
CA VAL A 105 5.48 2.93 24.19
C VAL A 105 4.16 2.35 24.73
N LEU A 106 4.06 2.13 26.04
CA LEU A 106 2.82 1.63 26.66
C LEU A 106 1.62 2.55 26.39
N GLN A 107 1.78 3.86 26.57
CA GLN A 107 0.71 4.82 26.32
C GLN A 107 0.31 4.82 24.84
N THR A 108 1.26 4.70 23.93
CA THR A 108 1.05 4.64 22.49
C THR A 108 0.27 3.39 22.08
N LEU A 109 0.63 2.21 22.62
CA LEU A 109 -0.06 0.96 22.30
C LEU A 109 -1.43 0.85 22.97
N ARG A 110 -1.61 1.49 24.11
CA ARG A 110 -2.87 1.52 24.84
C ARG A 110 -3.90 2.46 24.20
N GLU A 111 -3.46 3.50 23.46
CA GLU A 111 -4.33 4.50 22.85
C GLU A 111 -5.44 3.91 21.96
N PRO A 112 -5.17 2.97 21.02
CA PRO A 112 -6.23 2.34 20.23
C PRO A 112 -7.21 1.54 21.09
N LEU A 113 -6.72 0.84 22.12
CA LEU A 113 -7.56 0.07 23.03
C LEU A 113 -8.52 0.98 23.81
N ASP A 114 -8.03 2.12 24.29
CA ASP A 114 -8.84 3.11 25.00
C ASP A 114 -9.84 3.80 24.05
N HIS A 115 -9.37 4.15 22.83
CA HIS A 115 -10.18 4.83 21.83
C HIS A 115 -11.36 3.98 21.35
N PHE A 116 -11.13 2.71 21.05
CA PHE A 116 -12.16 1.77 20.58
C PHE A 116 -12.84 1.01 21.73
N ARG A 117 -12.45 1.25 22.99
CA ARG A 117 -12.96 0.59 24.20
C ARG A 117 -12.82 -0.95 24.12
N ILE A 118 -11.67 -1.42 23.69
CA ILE A 118 -11.37 -2.86 23.54
C ILE A 118 -10.95 -3.42 24.89
N GLY A 119 -11.67 -4.46 25.35
CA GLY A 119 -11.43 -5.10 26.64
C GLY A 119 -11.73 -4.23 27.86
N ALA A 120 -11.61 -4.81 29.05
CA ALA A 120 -11.75 -4.08 30.29
C ALA A 120 -10.62 -3.03 30.47
N ALA A 121 -10.93 -1.90 31.11
CA ALA A 121 -9.95 -0.83 31.28
C ALA A 121 -8.67 -1.27 32.02
N GLY A 122 -8.81 -2.19 32.98
CA GLY A 122 -7.71 -2.76 33.76
C GLY A 122 -6.76 -3.63 32.89
N ASP A 123 -7.30 -4.36 31.91
CA ASP A 123 -6.52 -5.33 31.11
C ASP A 123 -5.78 -4.69 29.92
N ARG A 124 -6.08 -3.44 29.60
CA ARG A 124 -5.51 -2.76 28.41
C ARG A 124 -4.01 -2.58 28.49
N GLY A 125 -3.48 -2.44 29.70
CA GLY A 125 -2.03 -2.39 29.94
C GLY A 125 -1.35 -3.69 29.51
N ASP A 126 -1.85 -4.82 29.97
CA ASP A 126 -1.30 -6.14 29.68
C ASP A 126 -1.45 -6.49 28.19
N ARG A 127 -2.60 -6.15 27.57
CA ARG A 127 -2.78 -6.27 26.11
C ARG A 127 -1.78 -5.44 25.30
N ALA A 128 -1.48 -4.24 25.74
CA ALA A 128 -0.49 -3.39 25.11
C ALA A 128 0.93 -3.99 25.21
N VAL A 129 1.27 -4.58 26.37
CA VAL A 129 2.54 -5.30 26.55
C VAL A 129 2.60 -6.55 25.68
N ALA A 130 1.54 -7.35 25.64
CA ALA A 130 1.47 -8.52 24.77
C ALA A 130 1.62 -8.15 23.29
N ALA A 131 1.02 -7.03 22.83
CA ALA A 131 1.21 -6.53 21.46
C ALA A 131 2.66 -6.11 21.18
N LEU A 132 3.38 -5.57 22.17
CA LEU A 132 4.80 -5.26 22.07
C LEU A 132 5.64 -6.53 21.87
N GLU A 133 5.36 -7.56 22.65
CA GLU A 133 6.04 -8.87 22.56
C GLU A 133 5.73 -9.58 21.24
N GLN A 134 4.50 -9.46 20.70
CA GLN A 134 4.12 -10.01 19.39
C GLN A 134 4.98 -9.50 18.24
N VAL A 135 5.51 -8.30 18.33
CA VAL A 135 6.43 -7.74 17.33
C VAL A 135 7.91 -7.97 17.67
N GLY A 136 8.19 -8.86 18.64
CA GLY A 136 9.55 -9.24 19.07
C GLY A 136 10.30 -8.13 19.78
N LEU A 137 9.61 -7.31 20.58
CA LEU A 137 10.20 -6.30 21.44
C LEU A 137 10.05 -6.68 22.91
N ASP A 138 11.09 -6.40 23.71
CA ASP A 138 11.09 -6.66 25.14
C ASP A 138 10.07 -5.77 25.87
N ALA A 139 9.31 -6.35 26.80
CA ALA A 139 8.36 -5.66 27.66
C ALA A 139 8.98 -4.50 28.46
N ALA A 140 10.27 -4.54 28.74
CA ALA A 140 11.01 -3.47 29.42
C ALA A 140 10.98 -2.13 28.63
N LEU A 141 10.81 -2.19 27.30
CA LEU A 141 10.71 -1.00 26.45
C LEU A 141 9.40 -0.21 26.65
N ARG A 142 8.41 -0.76 27.36
CA ARG A 142 7.09 -0.13 27.56
C ARG A 142 7.14 1.28 28.15
N HIS A 143 8.19 1.60 28.91
CA HIS A 143 8.35 2.90 29.56
C HIS A 143 9.21 3.89 28.75
N ARG A 144 9.81 3.45 27.65
CA ARG A 144 10.64 4.29 26.77
C ARG A 144 9.78 5.26 25.96
N LEU A 145 10.38 6.38 25.62
CA LEU A 145 9.86 7.36 24.68
C LEU A 145 10.37 7.05 23.25
N PRO A 146 9.69 7.48 22.18
CA PRO A 146 10.08 7.16 20.79
C PRO A 146 11.52 7.53 20.44
N HIS A 147 12.06 8.63 20.96
CA HIS A 147 13.43 9.07 20.70
C HIS A 147 14.50 8.18 21.37
N GLU A 148 14.14 7.37 22.36
CA GLU A 148 15.03 6.42 23.03
C GLU A 148 15.10 5.06 22.31
N LEU A 149 14.35 4.89 21.20
CA LEU A 149 14.26 3.66 20.41
C LEU A 149 15.08 3.76 19.12
N SER A 150 15.60 2.63 18.64
CA SER A 150 16.17 2.55 17.29
C SER A 150 15.08 2.69 16.20
N GLY A 151 15.47 2.96 14.94
CA GLY A 151 14.53 3.04 13.80
C GLY A 151 13.67 1.78 13.65
N GLY A 152 14.29 0.61 13.69
CA GLY A 152 13.58 -0.67 13.62
C GLY A 152 12.67 -0.94 14.82
N GLN A 153 13.07 -0.51 16.05
CA GLN A 153 12.20 -0.61 17.22
C GLN A 153 10.98 0.31 17.11
N ARG A 154 11.15 1.54 16.64
CA ARG A 154 10.03 2.47 16.38
C ARG A 154 9.05 1.89 15.36
N GLN A 155 9.56 1.29 14.26
CA GLN A 155 8.72 0.67 13.25
C GLN A 155 7.91 -0.50 13.82
N ARG A 156 8.53 -1.35 14.65
CA ARG A 156 7.82 -2.44 15.34
C ARG A 156 6.78 -1.93 16.32
N VAL A 157 7.03 -0.84 17.03
CA VAL A 157 6.02 -0.18 17.89
C VAL A 157 4.85 0.34 17.06
N ALA A 158 5.11 0.94 15.87
CA ALA A 158 4.04 1.39 14.98
C ALA A 158 3.20 0.20 14.45
N LEU A 159 3.84 -0.93 14.14
CA LEU A 159 3.15 -2.18 13.78
C LEU A 159 2.32 -2.73 14.95
N ALA A 160 2.89 -2.80 16.16
CA ALA A 160 2.18 -3.23 17.36
C ALA A 160 0.95 -2.36 17.63
N ARG A 161 1.07 -1.03 17.46
CA ARG A 161 -0.06 -0.09 17.59
C ARG A 161 -1.18 -0.38 16.60
N ALA A 162 -0.84 -0.73 15.35
CA ALA A 162 -1.83 -1.09 14.36
C ALA A 162 -2.51 -2.44 14.69
N LEU A 163 -1.75 -3.41 15.18
CA LEU A 163 -2.23 -4.75 15.48
C LEU A 163 -3.05 -4.86 16.76
N VAL A 164 -2.79 -4.03 17.76
CA VAL A 164 -3.37 -4.16 19.12
C VAL A 164 -4.90 -4.08 19.15
N SER A 165 -5.52 -3.45 18.15
CA SER A 165 -6.98 -3.40 17.99
C SER A 165 -7.57 -4.68 17.40
N GLY A 166 -6.76 -5.62 16.91
CA GLY A 166 -7.18 -6.82 16.18
C GLY A 166 -7.83 -6.49 14.84
N PRO A 167 -7.15 -5.72 13.96
CA PRO A 167 -7.74 -5.32 12.68
C PRO A 167 -7.81 -6.51 11.72
N ARG A 168 -8.71 -6.44 10.74
CA ARG A 168 -8.78 -7.39 9.62
C ARG A 168 -7.88 -6.98 8.45
N LEU A 169 -7.60 -5.66 8.31
CA LEU A 169 -6.75 -5.10 7.26
C LEU A 169 -5.76 -4.10 7.84
N ILE A 170 -4.51 -4.22 7.45
CA ILE A 170 -3.49 -3.20 7.69
C ILE A 170 -3.07 -2.59 6.36
N ILE A 171 -3.11 -1.26 6.27
CA ILE A 171 -2.54 -0.50 5.16
C ILE A 171 -1.19 0.05 5.60
N ALA A 172 -0.12 -0.40 4.95
CA ALA A 172 1.23 0.02 5.24
C ALA A 172 1.77 0.89 4.09
N ASP A 173 1.95 2.18 4.36
CA ASP A 173 2.46 3.16 3.39
C ASP A 173 3.97 3.31 3.56
N GLU A 174 4.75 2.71 2.66
CA GLU A 174 6.21 2.67 2.65
C GLU A 174 6.84 2.27 4.01
N PRO A 175 6.41 1.15 4.62
CA PRO A 175 6.75 0.85 6.01
C PRO A 175 8.23 0.51 6.25
N LEU A 176 9.05 0.41 5.20
CA LEU A 176 10.44 -0.02 5.27
C LEU A 176 11.45 1.01 4.74
N SER A 177 10.97 2.10 4.12
CA SER A 177 11.81 3.05 3.37
C SER A 177 12.89 3.77 4.20
N SER A 178 12.69 3.90 5.52
CA SER A 178 13.61 4.59 6.43
C SER A 178 14.57 3.65 7.19
N LEU A 179 14.58 2.34 6.85
CA LEU A 179 15.34 1.33 7.56
C LEU A 179 16.53 0.83 6.75
N ASP A 180 17.59 0.38 7.44
CA ASP A 180 18.68 -0.36 6.83
C ASP A 180 18.23 -1.76 6.35
N LEU A 181 18.97 -2.36 5.41
CA LEU A 181 18.63 -3.66 4.83
C LEU A 181 18.42 -4.77 5.86
N PRO A 182 19.27 -4.96 6.90
CA PRO A 182 19.03 -5.97 7.93
C PRO A 182 17.75 -5.73 8.72
N SER A 183 17.42 -4.47 9.01
CA SER A 183 16.17 -4.10 9.71
C SER A 183 14.95 -4.32 8.82
N GLN A 184 15.06 -4.03 7.50
CA GLN A 184 14.01 -4.31 6.53
C GLN A 184 13.67 -5.80 6.50
N GLN A 185 14.67 -6.68 6.37
CA GLN A 185 14.47 -8.13 6.35
C GLN A 185 13.72 -8.63 7.59
N ARG A 186 14.13 -8.17 8.78
CA ARG A 186 13.47 -8.54 10.05
C ARG A 186 12.00 -8.08 10.12
N ILE A 187 11.67 -6.93 9.51
CA ILE A 187 10.28 -6.47 9.45
C ILE A 187 9.47 -7.27 8.41
N VAL A 188 10.09 -7.65 7.28
CA VAL A 188 9.47 -8.55 6.29
C VAL A 188 9.10 -9.89 6.92
N GLU A 189 10.07 -10.53 7.59
CA GLU A 189 9.84 -11.79 8.32
C GLU A 189 8.74 -11.65 9.37
N LEU A 190 8.74 -10.54 10.13
CA LEU A 190 7.71 -10.25 11.13
C LEU A 190 6.32 -10.11 10.48
N LEU A 191 6.21 -9.41 9.35
CA LEU A 191 4.93 -9.24 8.64
C LEU A 191 4.39 -10.58 8.10
N LEU A 192 5.27 -11.46 7.62
CA LEU A 192 4.90 -12.80 7.18
C LEU A 192 4.38 -13.64 8.36
N ASP A 193 5.13 -13.69 9.46
CA ASP A 193 4.76 -14.42 10.67
C ASP A 193 3.45 -13.88 11.30
N LEU A 194 3.29 -12.57 11.37
CA LEU A 194 2.05 -11.94 11.86
C LEU A 194 0.83 -12.34 11.02
N ARG A 195 0.95 -12.32 9.69
CA ARG A 195 -0.13 -12.76 8.80
C ARG A 195 -0.50 -14.21 9.06
N ASP A 196 0.50 -15.09 9.18
CA ASP A 196 0.26 -16.54 9.37
C ASP A 196 -0.40 -16.83 10.73
N ARG A 197 -0.05 -16.05 11.76
CA ARG A 197 -0.64 -16.20 13.11
C ARG A 197 -2.02 -15.55 13.28
N THR A 198 -2.26 -14.43 12.60
CA THR A 198 -3.45 -13.60 12.85
C THR A 198 -4.47 -13.61 11.72
N GLY A 199 -4.08 -14.06 10.52
CA GLY A 199 -4.91 -13.99 9.32
C GLY A 199 -5.19 -12.57 8.82
N VAL A 200 -4.48 -11.54 9.32
CA VAL A 200 -4.66 -10.15 8.90
C VAL A 200 -4.27 -9.97 7.44
N ALA A 201 -5.11 -9.30 6.67
CA ALA A 201 -4.78 -8.91 5.31
C ALA A 201 -3.84 -7.68 5.31
N LEU A 202 -2.95 -7.59 4.33
CA LEU A 202 -2.00 -6.49 4.17
C LEU A 202 -2.18 -5.83 2.81
N LEU A 203 -2.40 -4.52 2.80
CA LEU A 203 -2.22 -3.68 1.63
C LEU A 203 -0.99 -2.81 1.86
N PHE A 204 0.10 -3.09 1.15
CA PHE A 204 1.30 -2.32 1.34
C PHE A 204 1.72 -1.58 0.07
N VAL A 205 2.08 -0.33 0.29
CA VAL A 205 2.58 0.58 -0.74
C VAL A 205 4.09 0.61 -0.64
N SER A 206 4.79 0.40 -1.74
CA SER A 206 6.25 0.48 -1.79
C SER A 206 6.75 0.95 -3.16
N HIS A 207 7.90 1.59 -3.17
CA HIS A 207 8.69 1.80 -4.39
C HIS A 207 9.81 0.76 -4.52
N ASP A 208 10.08 -0.04 -3.47
CA ASP A 208 11.06 -1.12 -3.49
C ASP A 208 10.42 -2.43 -3.96
N LEU A 209 10.74 -2.81 -5.19
CA LEU A 209 10.22 -4.02 -5.83
C LEU A 209 10.77 -5.31 -5.20
N ASN A 210 11.93 -5.28 -4.56
CA ASN A 210 12.49 -6.47 -3.88
C ASN A 210 11.67 -6.81 -2.64
N VAL A 211 11.26 -5.80 -1.88
CA VAL A 211 10.34 -5.96 -0.74
C VAL A 211 9.00 -6.54 -1.22
N VAL A 212 8.46 -5.98 -2.31
CA VAL A 212 7.17 -6.43 -2.86
C VAL A 212 7.26 -7.87 -3.36
N ARG A 213 8.36 -8.23 -4.03
CA ARG A 213 8.62 -9.62 -4.48
C ARG A 213 8.61 -10.62 -3.33
N SER A 214 9.11 -10.21 -2.16
CA SER A 214 9.20 -11.07 -0.98
C SER A 214 7.88 -11.20 -0.22
N LEU A 215 7.03 -10.17 -0.28
CA LEU A 215 5.82 -10.08 0.56
C LEU A 215 4.51 -10.36 -0.18
N ALA A 216 4.39 -9.92 -1.46
CA ALA A 216 3.10 -9.82 -2.11
C ALA A 216 2.60 -11.14 -2.71
N ASP A 217 1.35 -11.49 -2.41
CA ASP A 217 0.61 -12.52 -3.15
C ASP A 217 0.15 -11.97 -4.50
N THR A 218 -0.34 -10.71 -4.51
CA THR A 218 -0.74 -9.99 -5.73
C THR A 218 -0.16 -8.58 -5.74
N VAL A 219 0.07 -8.03 -6.93
CA VAL A 219 0.68 -6.70 -7.11
C VAL A 219 -0.15 -5.88 -8.08
N ALA A 220 -0.41 -4.62 -7.74
CA ALA A 220 -0.95 -3.60 -8.62
C ALA A 220 0.14 -2.57 -8.94
N VAL A 221 0.43 -2.37 -10.21
CA VAL A 221 1.40 -1.38 -10.69
C VAL A 221 0.67 -0.09 -11.02
N MET A 222 1.07 0.99 -10.35
CA MET A 222 0.40 2.29 -10.45
C MET A 222 1.28 3.32 -11.17
N TYR A 223 0.70 4.03 -12.13
CA TYR A 223 1.33 5.12 -12.86
C TYR A 223 0.35 6.28 -13.04
N LEU A 224 0.75 7.51 -12.67
CA LEU A 224 -0.06 8.74 -12.78
C LEU A 224 -1.53 8.58 -12.33
N GLY A 225 -1.73 8.04 -11.13
CA GLY A 225 -3.04 7.89 -10.54
C GLY A 225 -3.85 6.68 -11.00
N MET A 226 -3.35 5.89 -11.95
CA MET A 226 -4.03 4.71 -12.49
C MET A 226 -3.28 3.42 -12.22
N VAL A 227 -4.01 2.31 -12.07
CA VAL A 227 -3.43 0.97 -12.14
C VAL A 227 -3.28 0.59 -13.60
N VAL A 228 -2.05 0.29 -14.03
CA VAL A 228 -1.71 -0.08 -15.42
C VAL A 228 -1.53 -1.57 -15.60
N GLU A 229 -1.20 -2.29 -14.53
CA GLU A 229 -1.09 -3.75 -14.54
C GLU A 229 -1.40 -4.31 -13.16
N THR A 230 -2.07 -5.46 -13.10
CA THR A 230 -2.30 -6.24 -11.88
C THR A 230 -2.10 -7.71 -12.18
N ALA A 231 -1.31 -8.40 -11.35
CA ALA A 231 -1.09 -9.84 -11.49
C ALA A 231 -0.73 -10.45 -10.12
N ARG A 232 -0.62 -11.78 -10.06
CA ARG A 232 0.08 -12.45 -8.95
C ARG A 232 1.54 -11.99 -8.92
N GLY A 233 2.13 -11.94 -7.73
CA GLY A 233 3.52 -11.53 -7.57
C GLY A 233 4.46 -12.35 -8.45
N SER A 234 4.36 -13.70 -8.41
CA SER A 234 5.16 -14.60 -9.26
C SER A 234 5.12 -14.23 -10.73
N ASP A 235 3.90 -13.96 -11.24
CA ASP A 235 3.66 -13.73 -12.67
C ASP A 235 4.11 -12.35 -13.12
N LEU A 236 3.85 -11.33 -12.29
CA LEU A 236 4.29 -9.96 -12.57
C LEU A 236 5.81 -9.87 -12.71
N PHE A 237 6.55 -10.55 -11.81
CA PHE A 237 8.01 -10.52 -11.82
C PHE A 237 8.64 -11.42 -12.88
N ALA A 238 7.95 -12.48 -13.32
CA ALA A 238 8.43 -13.37 -14.37
C ALA A 238 8.02 -12.88 -15.77
N HIS A 239 6.80 -12.37 -15.92
CA HIS A 239 6.18 -12.05 -17.22
C HIS A 239 5.44 -10.70 -17.19
N PRO A 240 6.16 -9.57 -16.91
CA PRO A 240 5.55 -8.25 -16.92
C PRO A 240 5.01 -7.91 -18.31
N SER A 241 3.74 -7.53 -18.40
CA SER A 241 3.07 -7.29 -19.67
C SER A 241 3.08 -5.83 -20.09
N HIS A 242 2.91 -4.89 -19.13
CA HIS A 242 2.92 -3.47 -19.45
C HIS A 242 4.36 -2.95 -19.67
N PRO A 243 4.64 -2.14 -20.72
CA PRO A 243 5.98 -1.58 -20.94
C PRO A 243 6.53 -0.79 -19.76
N TYR A 244 5.68 -0.10 -19.00
CA TYR A 244 6.08 0.58 -17.76
C TYR A 244 6.54 -0.42 -16.69
N THR A 245 5.82 -1.53 -16.48
CA THR A 245 6.20 -2.56 -15.51
C THR A 245 7.55 -3.17 -15.86
N ARG A 246 7.77 -3.47 -17.14
CA ARG A 246 9.07 -3.97 -17.63
C ARG A 246 10.20 -2.98 -17.32
N ALA A 247 9.98 -1.73 -17.62
CA ALA A 247 10.97 -0.69 -17.37
C ALA A 247 11.20 -0.44 -15.86
N LEU A 248 10.14 -0.48 -15.04
CA LEU A 248 10.22 -0.34 -13.58
C LEU A 248 11.03 -1.49 -12.97
N LEU A 249 10.81 -2.72 -13.43
CA LEU A 249 11.58 -3.89 -12.99
C LEU A 249 13.05 -3.82 -13.43
N ALA A 250 13.30 -3.37 -14.65
CA ALA A 250 14.67 -3.22 -15.18
C ALA A 250 15.45 -2.10 -14.47
N SER A 251 14.77 -1.12 -13.88
CA SER A 251 15.39 -0.03 -13.10
C SER A 251 15.66 -0.39 -11.65
N SER A 252 15.15 -1.52 -11.16
CA SER A 252 15.39 -1.99 -9.79
C SER A 252 16.81 -2.52 -9.65
N PRO A 253 17.57 -2.09 -8.62
CA PRO A 253 18.88 -2.65 -8.35
C PRO A 253 18.78 -4.17 -8.08
N ALA A 254 19.52 -4.95 -8.84
CA ALA A 254 19.66 -6.35 -8.52
C ALA A 254 20.67 -6.52 -7.37
N PRO A 255 20.46 -7.43 -6.42
CA PRO A 255 21.41 -7.68 -5.35
C PRO A 255 22.69 -8.38 -5.83
N ASP A 256 22.74 -8.82 -7.08
CA ASP A 256 23.92 -9.46 -7.70
C ASP A 256 24.72 -8.44 -8.55
N PRO A 257 25.95 -8.09 -8.15
CA PRO A 257 26.77 -7.12 -8.87
C PRO A 257 27.24 -7.61 -10.26
N ARG A 258 27.02 -8.89 -10.60
CA ARG A 258 27.31 -9.46 -11.93
C ARG A 258 26.23 -9.20 -12.96
N LEU A 259 25.04 -8.77 -12.51
CA LEU A 259 23.95 -8.41 -13.42
C LEU A 259 24.17 -7.02 -14.04
N PRO A 260 23.62 -6.76 -15.23
CA PRO A 260 23.73 -5.47 -15.89
C PRO A 260 23.25 -4.32 -14.97
N ALA A 261 23.87 -3.16 -15.12
CA ALA A 261 23.43 -1.97 -14.42
C ALA A 261 21.93 -1.70 -14.68
N PRO A 262 21.18 -1.19 -13.67
CA PRO A 262 19.76 -0.87 -13.84
C PRO A 262 19.53 0.07 -15.02
N VAL A 263 18.54 -0.22 -15.84
CA VAL A 263 18.15 0.63 -16.96
C VAL A 263 17.29 1.77 -16.41
N VAL A 264 17.79 3.00 -16.51
CA VAL A 264 17.04 4.18 -16.08
C VAL A 264 15.86 4.39 -17.03
N LEU A 265 14.67 4.54 -16.47
CA LEU A 265 13.47 4.91 -17.22
C LEU A 265 13.70 6.29 -17.89
N PRO A 266 13.52 6.42 -19.21
CA PRO A 266 13.78 7.69 -19.91
C PRO A 266 12.78 8.76 -19.48
N GLY A 267 13.30 9.98 -19.25
CA GLY A 267 12.53 11.18 -18.92
C GLY A 267 11.88 11.19 -17.55
N ASP A 268 11.47 12.36 -17.11
CA ASP A 268 10.76 12.54 -15.85
C ASP A 268 9.28 12.13 -15.96
N PRO A 269 8.66 11.66 -14.88
CA PRO A 269 7.22 11.45 -14.83
C PRO A 269 6.49 12.76 -15.18
N PRO A 270 5.49 12.72 -16.09
CA PRO A 270 4.70 13.92 -16.37
C PRO A 270 3.97 14.39 -15.12
N SER A 271 3.71 15.70 -15.04
CA SER A 271 2.90 16.25 -13.96
C SER A 271 1.50 15.65 -13.97
N ALA A 272 0.98 15.33 -12.79
CA ALA A 272 -0.40 14.88 -12.61
C ALA A 272 -1.45 15.96 -12.98
N LEU A 273 -1.01 17.23 -13.17
CA LEU A 273 -1.82 18.34 -13.67
C LEU A 273 -2.08 18.25 -15.18
N THR A 274 -1.10 17.76 -15.96
CA THR A 274 -1.12 17.78 -17.44
C THR A 274 -1.46 16.42 -18.03
N ARG A 275 -2.52 15.79 -17.54
CA ARG A 275 -2.94 14.50 -18.07
C ARG A 275 -3.43 14.62 -19.51
N THR A 276 -2.82 13.85 -20.38
CA THR A 276 -3.28 13.67 -21.77
C THR A 276 -4.45 12.69 -21.85
N PRO A 277 -5.33 12.80 -22.86
CA PRO A 277 -6.52 11.91 -23.00
C PRO A 277 -6.18 10.44 -23.21
N GLY A 278 -4.99 10.14 -23.75
CA GLY A 278 -4.60 8.77 -24.12
C GLY A 278 -3.97 7.94 -22.98
N CYS A 279 -3.20 6.93 -23.38
CA CYS A 279 -2.44 6.09 -22.45
C CYS A 279 -1.52 6.95 -21.57
N VAL A 280 -1.61 6.78 -20.25
CA VAL A 280 -0.86 7.61 -19.29
C VAL A 280 0.65 7.47 -19.44
N PHE A 281 1.14 6.37 -19.99
CA PHE A 281 2.58 6.11 -20.19
C PHE A 281 3.09 6.45 -21.59
N HIS A 282 2.23 6.87 -22.55
CA HIS A 282 2.58 7.03 -23.98
C HIS A 282 3.82 7.88 -24.23
N LYS A 283 4.06 8.96 -23.45
CA LYS A 283 5.21 9.86 -23.63
C LYS A 283 6.57 9.22 -23.34
N ARG A 284 6.58 8.17 -22.51
CA ARG A 284 7.80 7.45 -22.10
C ARG A 284 7.84 6.01 -22.62
N CYS A 285 6.82 5.60 -23.38
CA CYS A 285 6.68 4.22 -23.86
C CYS A 285 7.53 3.98 -25.11
N PRO A 286 8.49 3.04 -25.09
CA PRO A 286 9.28 2.67 -26.25
C PRO A 286 8.47 1.94 -27.33
N GLU A 287 7.33 1.34 -26.94
CA GLU A 287 6.43 0.56 -27.81
C GLU A 287 5.12 1.32 -28.11
N ARG A 288 5.18 2.65 -28.11
CA ARG A 288 4.03 3.52 -28.36
C ARG A 288 3.40 3.28 -29.72
N LEU A 289 2.09 3.09 -29.74
CA LEU A 289 1.25 3.07 -30.94
C LEU A 289 0.58 4.43 -31.14
N ALA A 290 0.19 4.78 -32.37
CA ALA A 290 -0.46 6.06 -32.67
C ALA A 290 -1.71 6.32 -31.81
N ARG A 291 -2.54 5.29 -31.60
CA ARG A 291 -3.75 5.39 -30.76
C ARG A 291 -3.48 5.64 -29.26
N CYS A 292 -2.24 5.40 -28.78
CA CYS A 292 -1.88 5.68 -27.40
C CYS A 292 -1.95 7.18 -27.04
N ASP A 293 -1.96 8.07 -28.02
CA ASP A 293 -1.95 9.52 -27.79
C ASP A 293 -3.33 10.05 -27.43
N SER A 294 -4.36 9.44 -27.98
CA SER A 294 -5.75 9.93 -27.93
C SER A 294 -6.70 9.00 -27.18
N GLU A 295 -6.37 7.71 -27.07
CA GLU A 295 -7.24 6.70 -26.49
C GLU A 295 -6.65 6.07 -25.23
N LEU A 296 -7.49 5.92 -24.19
CA LEU A 296 -7.12 5.17 -22.99
C LEU A 296 -7.27 3.66 -23.27
N PRO A 297 -6.21 2.85 -23.08
CA PRO A 297 -6.32 1.40 -23.27
C PRO A 297 -7.36 0.82 -22.32
N PRO A 298 -8.27 -0.03 -22.80
CA PRO A 298 -9.14 -0.81 -21.93
C PRO A 298 -8.31 -1.82 -21.13
N GLU A 299 -8.86 -2.29 -20.04
CA GLU A 299 -8.26 -3.36 -19.28
C GLU A 299 -8.48 -4.69 -19.99
N SER A 300 -7.42 -5.45 -20.23
CA SER A 300 -7.43 -6.73 -20.90
C SER A 300 -6.65 -7.78 -20.12
N ASN A 301 -6.87 -9.05 -20.44
CA ASN A 301 -6.00 -10.15 -20.02
C ASN A 301 -4.94 -10.35 -21.11
N PRO A 302 -3.63 -10.34 -20.79
CA PRO A 302 -2.58 -10.55 -21.80
C PRO A 302 -2.53 -11.98 -22.37
N GLY A 303 -3.50 -12.81 -22.04
CA GLY A 303 -3.73 -14.11 -22.70
C GLY A 303 -2.82 -15.24 -22.21
N SER A 304 -1.92 -14.96 -21.27
CA SER A 304 -0.80 -15.86 -21.10
C SER A 304 -0.93 -16.88 -19.99
N LEU A 305 -1.46 -16.61 -18.82
CA LEU A 305 -1.21 -17.55 -17.72
C LEU A 305 -2.32 -17.63 -16.66
N GLU A 306 -3.00 -16.55 -16.31
CA GLU A 306 -4.02 -16.61 -15.26
C GLU A 306 -5.19 -15.64 -15.51
N ALA A 307 -6.38 -16.07 -15.10
CA ALA A 307 -7.60 -15.28 -15.22
C ALA A 307 -7.54 -13.90 -14.52
N ASN A 308 -6.59 -13.74 -13.57
CA ASN A 308 -6.45 -12.53 -12.76
C ASN A 308 -5.34 -11.57 -13.23
N HIS A 309 -4.58 -11.90 -14.29
CA HIS A 309 -3.64 -10.96 -14.86
C HIS A 309 -4.40 -9.93 -15.70
N ARG A 310 -4.28 -8.66 -15.37
CA ARG A 310 -4.94 -7.53 -16.04
C ARG A 310 -3.93 -6.47 -16.42
N VAL A 311 -4.05 -5.95 -17.64
CA VAL A 311 -3.16 -4.92 -18.17
C VAL A 311 -3.94 -3.88 -18.97
N ARG A 312 -3.57 -2.60 -18.81
CA ARG A 312 -4.09 -1.48 -19.59
C ARG A 312 -3.07 -1.09 -20.65
N CYS A 313 -2.99 -1.87 -21.73
CA CYS A 313 -2.06 -1.64 -22.83
C CYS A 313 -2.63 -2.16 -24.15
N PHE A 314 -2.51 -1.35 -25.20
CA PHE A 314 -2.97 -1.73 -26.54
C PHE A 314 -2.17 -2.84 -27.21
N LEU A 315 -1.00 -3.20 -26.70
CA LEU A 315 -0.24 -4.36 -27.19
C LEU A 315 -0.96 -5.68 -26.94
N TRP A 316 -1.95 -5.69 -26.03
CA TRP A 316 -2.71 -6.87 -25.62
C TRP A 316 -4.20 -6.79 -26.03
N ASN A 317 -4.57 -5.78 -26.82
CA ASN A 317 -5.90 -5.53 -27.35
C ASN A 317 -5.84 -5.53 -28.89
N SER A 318 -5.74 -6.71 -29.46
CA SER A 318 -5.90 -6.94 -30.90
C SER A 318 -7.37 -7.11 -31.28
#